data_9421c8437650f54a7281e86464a6dfe8
#
_entry.id   9421c8437650f54a7281e86464a6dfe8
#
_cell.length_a   1.000
_cell.length_b   1.000
_cell.length_c   1.000
_cell.angle_alpha   90.00
_cell.angle_beta   90.00
_cell.angle_gamma   90.00
#
_symmetry.space_group_name_H-M   'P 1'
#
loop_
_entity.id
_entity.type
_entity.pdbx_description
1 polymer ?
#
loop_
_entity_poly.entity_id
_entity_poly.type
_entity_poly.pdbx_seq_one_letter_code
_entity_poly.pdbx_strand_id
1 'polypeptide(L)'
;MYWHFKKGDENDVVHRGIALHKMIRLLTASTINGGYLNFMGNEFGHPEWIDFPREGNGWSYKYARRQWNLVDNKELCYHWLGDFDSAMVHLLESVKNIQKSDVVEIWHNDGDRSWHTAAKT
;
A
#
# COMPACT_ATOMS: atom_id res chain seq x y z
N MET A 1 15.03 -0.15 5.10
CA MET A 1 13.75 0.56 5.31
C MET A 1 13.15 0.22 6.68
N TYR A 2 13.07 -1.01 7.02
CA TYR A 2 12.49 -1.56 8.26
C TYR A 2 12.98 -0.91 9.56
N TRP A 3 14.30 -0.70 9.69
CA TRP A 3 14.94 -0.17 10.90
C TRP A 3 14.87 1.36 11.04
N HIS A 4 14.39 2.07 10.03
CA HIS A 4 14.39 3.54 9.95
C HIS A 4 12.98 4.15 9.95
N PHE A 5 11.97 3.41 10.40
CA PHE A 5 10.58 3.90 10.43
C PHE A 5 10.24 4.72 11.68
N LYS A 6 11.28 5.25 12.35
CA LYS A 6 11.11 6.20 13.46
C LYS A 6 11.16 7.62 12.95
N LYS A 7 10.32 8.47 13.51
CA LYS A 7 10.39 9.93 13.32
C LYS A 7 11.75 10.45 13.81
N GLY A 8 12.46 11.15 12.94
CA GLY A 8 13.82 11.64 13.22
C GLY A 8 14.96 10.78 12.63
N ASP A 9 14.66 9.54 12.23
CA ASP A 9 15.56 8.67 11.46
C ASP A 9 15.20 8.67 9.96
N GLU A 10 14.36 9.62 9.56
CA GLU A 10 13.89 9.76 8.19
C GLU A 10 15.07 10.17 7.30
N ASN A 11 15.38 9.33 6.34
CA ASN A 11 16.35 9.62 5.29
C ASN A 11 15.69 9.47 3.92
N ASP A 12 16.37 9.90 2.88
CA ASP A 12 15.85 9.86 1.51
C ASP A 12 15.40 8.46 1.07
N VAL A 13 16.02 7.41 1.60
CA VAL A 13 15.65 6.02 1.31
C VAL A 13 14.27 5.68 1.88
N VAL A 14 13.99 6.13 3.12
CA VAL A 14 12.69 5.92 3.79
C VAL A 14 11.60 6.72 3.08
N HIS A 15 11.83 8.00 2.80
CA HIS A 15 10.88 8.85 2.09
C HIS A 15 10.56 8.31 0.70
N ARG A 16 11.59 7.89 -0.03
CA ARG A 16 11.43 7.27 -1.34
C ARG A 16 10.66 5.94 -1.25
N GLY A 17 10.95 5.11 -0.25
CA GLY A 17 10.25 3.85 -0.02
C GLY A 17 8.76 4.06 0.27
N ILE A 18 8.41 5.04 1.11
CA ILE A 18 7.03 5.42 1.42
C ILE A 18 6.33 5.93 0.16
N ALA A 19 6.97 6.81 -0.59
CA ALA A 19 6.41 7.35 -1.82
C ALA A 19 6.13 6.25 -2.87
N LEU A 20 7.07 5.35 -3.08
CA LEU A 20 6.90 4.21 -3.99
C LEU A 20 5.78 3.28 -3.55
N HIS A 21 5.68 2.99 -2.26
CA HIS A 21 4.60 2.18 -1.71
C HIS A 21 3.22 2.81 -1.99
N LYS A 22 3.08 4.12 -1.75
CA LYS A 22 1.87 4.88 -2.04
C LYS A 22 1.52 4.84 -3.53
N MET A 23 2.50 5.07 -4.39
CA MET A 23 2.32 5.04 -5.86
C MET A 23 1.84 3.67 -6.35
N ILE A 24 2.50 2.59 -5.92
CA ILE A 24 2.14 1.23 -6.32
C ILE A 24 0.71 0.91 -5.90
N ARG A 25 0.35 1.27 -4.69
CA ARG A 25 -1.00 1.01 -4.17
C ARG A 25 -2.07 1.77 -4.93
N LEU A 26 -1.86 3.07 -5.14
CA LEU A 26 -2.81 3.89 -5.90
C LEU A 26 -2.96 3.39 -7.34
N LEU A 27 -1.85 3.09 -8.01
CA LEU A 27 -1.87 2.58 -9.36
C LEU A 27 -2.61 1.23 -9.44
N THR A 28 -2.31 0.30 -8.54
CA THR A 28 -2.99 -0.99 -8.48
C THR A 28 -4.48 -0.82 -8.25
N ALA A 29 -4.88 0.00 -7.28
CA ALA A 29 -6.29 0.21 -6.94
C ALA A 29 -7.08 0.91 -8.06
N SER A 30 -6.43 1.78 -8.85
CA SER A 30 -7.09 2.54 -9.92
C SER A 30 -7.12 1.84 -11.27
N THR A 31 -6.19 0.91 -11.52
CA THR A 31 -6.06 0.27 -12.85
C THR A 31 -6.57 -1.16 -12.93
N ILE A 32 -6.91 -1.76 -11.78
CA ILE A 32 -7.37 -3.15 -11.75
C ILE A 32 -8.83 -3.27 -12.21
N ASN A 33 -9.10 -4.19 -13.11
CA ASN A 33 -10.46 -4.47 -13.61
C ASN A 33 -11.25 -5.44 -12.71
N GLY A 34 -10.81 -5.65 -11.51
CA GLY A 34 -11.44 -6.50 -10.52
C GLY A 34 -11.53 -5.84 -9.17
N GLY A 35 -11.84 -6.60 -8.14
CA GLY A 35 -11.83 -6.10 -6.77
C GLY A 35 -10.41 -5.84 -6.27
N TYR A 36 -10.18 -4.71 -5.62
CA TYR A 36 -8.95 -4.44 -4.91
C TYR A 36 -8.96 -5.15 -3.55
N LEU A 37 -8.01 -6.04 -3.36
CA LEU A 37 -7.81 -6.75 -2.10
C LEU A 37 -6.58 -6.21 -1.39
N ASN A 38 -6.79 -5.69 -0.20
CA ASN A 38 -5.71 -5.29 0.69
C ASN A 38 -5.56 -6.34 1.79
N PHE A 39 -4.36 -6.92 1.90
CA PHE A 39 -4.13 -7.96 2.89
C PHE A 39 -3.57 -7.38 4.19
N MET A 40 -4.00 -7.92 5.31
CA MET A 40 -3.74 -7.47 6.69
C MET A 40 -2.36 -6.84 6.90
N GLY A 41 -2.33 -5.58 7.24
CA GLY A 41 -1.12 -4.82 7.53
C GLY A 41 -0.49 -4.11 6.33
N ASN A 42 -0.89 -4.42 5.09
CA ASN A 42 -0.40 -3.69 3.92
C ASN A 42 -0.80 -2.22 3.94
N GLU A 43 -1.95 -1.91 4.52
CA GLU A 43 -2.47 -0.55 4.63
C GLU A 43 -1.50 0.41 5.34
N PHE A 44 -0.69 -0.08 6.26
CA PHE A 44 0.33 0.73 6.95
C PHE A 44 1.77 0.22 6.77
N GLY A 45 1.97 -0.76 5.88
CA GLY A 45 3.30 -1.29 5.59
C GLY A 45 3.88 -2.12 6.74
N HIS A 46 3.07 -3.01 7.34
CA HIS A 46 3.52 -3.87 8.44
C HIS A 46 4.85 -4.53 8.11
N PRO A 47 5.85 -4.42 9.01
CA PRO A 47 7.22 -4.79 8.69
C PRO A 47 7.49 -6.29 8.65
N GLU A 48 6.68 -7.09 9.31
CA GLU A 48 6.88 -8.53 9.40
C GLU A 48 6.08 -9.28 8.34
N TRP A 49 6.66 -10.34 7.81
CA TRP A 49 5.99 -11.29 6.95
C TRP A 49 4.86 -12.02 7.70
N ILE A 50 4.00 -12.71 6.96
CA ILE A 50 2.90 -13.48 7.54
C ILE A 50 3.24 -14.96 7.47
N ASP A 51 3.12 -15.65 8.60
CA ASP A 51 3.18 -17.10 8.68
C ASP A 51 2.03 -17.60 9.55
N PHE A 52 1.08 -18.29 8.91
CA PHE A 52 -0.05 -18.87 9.62
C PHE A 52 0.36 -20.12 10.38
N PRO A 53 -0.37 -20.47 11.46
CA PRO A 53 -0.12 -21.70 12.21
C PRO A 53 -0.12 -22.92 11.29
N ARG A 54 0.96 -23.69 11.34
CA ARG A 54 1.16 -24.90 10.57
C ARG A 54 2.12 -25.83 11.29
N GLU A 55 2.20 -27.07 10.90
CA GLU A 55 3.08 -28.05 11.53
C GLU A 55 4.54 -27.59 11.56
N GLY A 56 5.05 -27.04 10.46
CA GLY A 56 6.44 -26.60 10.33
C GLY A 56 6.86 -25.43 11.22
N ASN A 57 5.91 -24.71 11.86
CA ASN A 57 6.19 -23.64 12.83
C ASN A 57 5.62 -23.91 14.22
N GLY A 58 5.30 -25.18 14.53
CA GLY A 58 4.74 -25.56 15.82
C GLY A 58 3.36 -24.94 16.11
N TRP A 59 2.56 -24.68 15.08
CA TRP A 59 1.24 -24.06 15.18
C TRP A 59 1.28 -22.66 15.81
N SER A 60 2.39 -21.93 15.62
CA SER A 60 2.60 -20.61 16.22
C SER A 60 1.79 -19.51 15.52
N TYR A 61 1.15 -18.65 16.31
CA TYR A 61 0.45 -17.44 15.86
C TYR A 61 1.34 -16.19 15.82
N LYS A 62 2.62 -16.30 16.15
CA LYS A 62 3.52 -15.16 16.33
C LYS A 62 3.52 -14.23 15.12
N TYR A 63 3.63 -14.77 13.91
CA TYR A 63 3.66 -14.01 12.65
C TYR A 63 2.31 -13.91 11.93
N ALA A 64 1.28 -14.56 12.46
CA ALA A 64 -0.10 -14.37 11.97
C ALA A 64 -0.76 -13.11 12.55
N ARG A 65 -0.27 -12.62 13.70
CA ARG A 65 -0.80 -11.44 14.36
C ARG A 65 -0.20 -10.16 13.77
N ARG A 66 -1.06 -9.15 13.57
CA ARG A 66 -0.61 -7.84 13.13
C ARG A 66 -0.43 -6.90 14.32
N GLN A 67 0.62 -6.09 14.25
CA GLN A 67 0.96 -5.13 15.29
C GLN A 67 0.30 -3.78 14.98
N TRP A 68 -0.99 -3.66 15.26
CA TRP A 68 -1.77 -2.45 15.00
C TRP A 68 -1.27 -1.23 15.78
N ASN A 69 -0.63 -1.45 16.93
CA ASN A 69 0.02 -0.39 17.70
C ASN A 69 1.10 0.37 16.91
N LEU A 70 1.65 -0.21 15.84
CA LEU A 70 2.62 0.50 14.99
C LEU A 70 1.99 1.65 14.22
N VAL A 71 0.76 1.50 13.75
CA VAL A 71 0.06 2.57 13.04
C VAL A 71 -0.46 3.63 13.99
N ASP A 72 -0.81 3.25 15.21
CA ASP A 72 -1.30 4.17 16.24
C ASP A 72 -0.18 5.02 16.87
N ASN A 73 1.06 4.54 16.84
CA ASN A 73 2.19 5.24 17.39
C ASN A 73 2.66 6.36 16.45
N LYS A 74 2.42 7.61 16.87
CA LYS A 74 2.78 8.81 16.09
C LYS A 74 4.27 9.14 16.05
N GLU A 75 5.09 8.46 16.84
CA GLU A 75 6.55 8.55 16.76
C GLU A 75 7.13 7.71 15.63
N LEU A 76 6.33 6.83 15.06
CA LEU A 76 6.68 5.98 13.91
C LEU A 76 6.05 6.52 12.62
N CYS A 77 6.61 6.15 11.50
CA CYS A 77 6.15 6.63 10.19
C CYS A 77 5.03 5.77 9.57
N TYR A 78 4.62 4.70 10.22
CA TYR A 78 3.57 3.80 9.70
C TYR A 78 2.22 4.49 9.53
N HIS A 79 1.88 5.45 10.39
CA HIS A 79 0.64 6.20 10.29
C HIS A 79 0.51 6.99 8.98
N TRP A 80 1.62 7.42 8.36
CA TRP A 80 1.58 8.10 7.06
C TRP A 80 1.05 7.20 5.94
N LEU A 81 1.35 5.90 6.00
CA LEU A 81 0.81 4.92 5.07
C LEU A 81 -0.65 4.60 5.37
N GLY A 82 -1.00 4.48 6.66
CA GLY A 82 -2.38 4.29 7.10
C GLY A 82 -3.28 5.47 6.72
N ASP A 83 -2.83 6.70 6.92
CA ASP A 83 -3.55 7.91 6.52
C ASP A 83 -3.74 7.98 4.99
N PHE A 84 -2.70 7.63 4.24
CA PHE A 84 -2.81 7.53 2.79
C PHE A 84 -3.80 6.48 2.35
N ASP A 85 -3.81 5.31 2.98
CA ASP A 85 -4.77 4.23 2.68
C ASP A 85 -6.20 4.69 2.88
N SER A 86 -6.48 5.32 4.00
CA SER A 86 -7.80 5.89 4.29
C SER A 86 -8.22 6.91 3.23
N ALA A 87 -7.35 7.84 2.89
CA ALA A 87 -7.63 8.85 1.86
C ALA A 87 -7.85 8.22 0.48
N MET A 88 -7.05 7.22 0.11
CA MET A 88 -7.18 6.50 -1.15
C MET A 88 -8.51 5.75 -1.25
N VAL A 89 -8.92 5.04 -0.21
CA VAL A 89 -10.19 4.30 -0.17
C VAL A 89 -11.37 5.25 -0.30
N HIS A 90 -11.37 6.36 0.43
CA HIS A 90 -12.42 7.37 0.33
C HIS A 90 -12.48 8.01 -1.07
N LEU A 91 -11.33 8.28 -1.68
CA LEU A 91 -11.27 8.79 -3.05
C LEU A 91 -11.89 7.79 -4.04
N LEU A 92 -11.53 6.51 -3.95
CA LEU A 92 -12.05 5.45 -4.82
C LEU A 92 -13.55 5.24 -4.63
N GLU A 93 -14.06 5.36 -3.41
CA GLU A 93 -15.50 5.31 -3.13
C GLU A 93 -16.25 6.49 -3.74
N SER A 94 -15.67 7.69 -3.70
CA SER A 94 -16.27 8.89 -4.28
C SER A 94 -16.30 8.84 -5.81
N VAL A 95 -15.34 8.17 -6.44
CA VAL A 95 -15.22 8.03 -7.91
C VAL A 95 -15.70 6.64 -8.33
N LYS A 96 -16.95 6.33 -8.08
CA LYS A 96 -17.59 5.01 -8.36
C LYS A 96 -17.45 4.54 -9.81
N ASN A 97 -17.20 5.44 -10.75
CA ASN A 97 -17.08 5.10 -12.16
C ASN A 97 -15.76 4.40 -12.52
N ILE A 98 -14.71 4.59 -11.74
CA ILE A 98 -13.39 3.94 -11.99
C ILE A 98 -13.50 2.42 -11.85
N GLN A 99 -14.25 1.94 -10.88
CA GLN A 99 -14.41 0.49 -10.64
C GLN A 99 -15.26 -0.24 -11.70
N LYS A 100 -16.02 0.51 -12.50
CA LYS A 100 -16.91 -0.02 -13.54
C LYS A 100 -16.37 0.18 -14.96
N SER A 101 -15.24 0.82 -15.10
CA SER A 101 -14.67 1.22 -16.36
C SER A 101 -13.46 0.38 -16.71
N ASP A 102 -13.31 0.02 -17.97
CA ASP A 102 -12.08 -0.59 -18.46
C ASP A 102 -10.95 0.46 -18.47
N VAL A 103 -9.80 0.08 -17.98
CA VAL A 103 -8.60 0.92 -18.06
C VAL A 103 -7.95 0.70 -19.42
N VAL A 104 -7.75 1.77 -20.15
CA VAL A 104 -7.05 1.76 -21.43
C VAL A 104 -5.73 2.50 -21.29
N GLU A 105 -4.65 1.85 -21.65
CA GLU A 105 -3.38 2.54 -21.82
C GLU A 105 -3.46 3.42 -23.08
N ILE A 106 -3.29 4.72 -22.88
CA ILE A 106 -3.31 5.68 -23.98
C ILE A 106 -1.90 5.88 -24.52
N TRP A 107 -0.95 5.99 -23.63
CA TRP A 107 0.43 6.27 -24.03
C TRP A 107 1.40 5.97 -22.88
N HIS A 108 2.56 5.43 -23.20
CA HIS A 108 3.69 5.33 -22.27
C HIS A 108 5.01 5.70 -22.96
N ASN A 109 5.96 6.16 -22.19
CA ASN A 109 7.29 6.48 -22.66
C ASN A 109 8.33 5.89 -21.72
N ASP A 110 9.08 4.92 -22.20
CA ASP A 110 10.09 4.23 -21.41
C ASP A 110 11.32 5.11 -21.11
N GLY A 111 11.57 6.11 -21.97
CA GLY A 111 12.71 7.01 -21.81
C GLY A 111 12.61 7.90 -20.58
N ASP A 112 11.46 8.47 -20.34
CA ASP A 112 11.17 9.33 -19.18
C ASP A 112 10.35 8.61 -18.08
N ARG A 113 9.99 7.35 -18.32
CA ARG A 113 9.17 6.52 -17.43
C ARG A 113 7.80 7.12 -17.11
N SER A 114 7.21 7.82 -18.05
CA SER A 114 5.88 8.38 -17.89
C SER A 114 4.79 7.45 -18.42
N TRP A 115 3.64 7.47 -17.73
CA TRP A 115 2.45 6.68 -18.07
C TRP A 115 1.24 7.59 -18.16
N HIS A 116 0.44 7.37 -19.19
CA HIS A 116 -0.84 8.02 -19.37
C HIS A 116 -1.92 6.98 -19.57
N THR A 117 -2.86 6.93 -18.66
CA THR A 117 -3.99 6.00 -18.67
C THR A 117 -5.31 6.75 -18.61
N ALA A 118 -6.35 6.19 -19.15
CA ALA A 118 -7.71 6.68 -18.99
C ALA A 118 -8.68 5.50 -18.73
N ALA A 119 -9.73 5.78 -17.96
CA ALA A 119 -10.82 4.86 -17.79
C ALA A 119 -11.82 5.05 -18.95
N LYS A 120 -12.19 3.96 -19.61
CA LYS A 120 -13.23 3.97 -20.61
C LYS A 120 -14.58 3.81 -19.90
N THR A 121 -15.37 4.82 -19.96
CA THR A 121 -16.76 4.80 -19.46
C THR A 121 -17.71 4.13 -20.44
#